data_f8c5a11c323ab22cbf6d69e88fe7c941
#
_entry.id   f8c5a11c323ab22cbf6d69e88fe7c941
#
_cell.length_a   1.000
_cell.length_b   1.000
_cell.length_c   1.000
_cell.angle_alpha   90.00
_cell.angle_beta   90.00
_cell.angle_gamma   90.00
#
_symmetry.space_group_name_H-M   'P 1'
#
loop_
_entity.id
_entity.type
_entity.pdbx_description
1 polymer ?
#
loop_
_entity_poly.entity_id
_entity_poly.type
_entity_poly.pdbx_seq_one_letter_code
_entity_poly.pdbx_strand_id
1 'polypeptide(L)'
;DLGVGVLPLQRYEPAAIAADVERLGLDPARLWLGIGSGTLSPQIEPLRRAVAELRDRLPGGVRIVIAAMRPRLCRLGGEIADGVLLNWMLPDGAARAREWVREAAAAAGREAPVVASYVRVAVGPGAQERLDAMEGRYRTLTPGQAAHFAALDVPLGTVGVAEAEAGAVREGLAPYEPALDLTIARVLAAPEADALAAVADAAAP
;
A
#
# COMPACT_ATOMS: atom_id res chain seq x y z
N ASP A 1 -7.15 -9.14 -11.16
CA ASP A 1 -6.13 -8.07 -11.28
C ASP A 1 -4.81 -8.52 -10.65
N LEU A 2 -3.69 -7.96 -11.12
CA LEU A 2 -2.36 -8.15 -10.57
C LEU A 2 -1.85 -6.82 -10.03
N GLY A 3 -1.47 -6.79 -8.75
CA GLY A 3 -0.88 -5.61 -8.11
C GLY A 3 0.61 -5.82 -7.81
N VAL A 4 1.46 -4.92 -8.27
CA VAL A 4 2.88 -4.87 -7.88
C VAL A 4 3.04 -3.73 -6.87
N GLY A 5 3.36 -4.05 -5.65
CA GLY A 5 3.42 -3.04 -4.61
C GLY A 5 4.61 -3.20 -3.67
N VAL A 6 5.64 -2.43 -3.78
CA VAL A 6 5.94 -1.35 -4.74
C VAL A 6 7.37 -1.48 -5.24
N LEU A 7 7.64 -0.93 -6.41
CA LEU A 7 9.00 -0.85 -6.96
C LEU A 7 9.64 0.48 -6.51
N PRO A 8 10.69 0.45 -5.68
CA PRO A 8 11.36 1.67 -5.24
C PRO A 8 12.25 2.23 -6.36
N LEU A 9 12.04 3.50 -6.73
CA LEU A 9 12.73 4.17 -7.84
C LEU A 9 14.25 4.27 -7.67
N GLN A 10 14.78 4.10 -6.46
CA GLN A 10 16.23 4.01 -6.27
C GLN A 10 16.85 2.71 -6.83
N ARG A 11 16.04 1.71 -7.17
CA ARG A 11 16.48 0.40 -7.69
C ARG A 11 15.96 0.09 -9.07
N TYR A 12 14.84 0.69 -9.44
CA TYR A 12 14.11 0.36 -10.65
C TYR A 12 13.85 1.62 -11.45
N GLU A 13 14.51 1.75 -12.57
CA GLU A 13 14.30 2.84 -13.52
C GLU A 13 12.98 2.65 -14.27
N PRO A 14 12.21 3.72 -14.55
CA PRO A 14 10.94 3.60 -15.25
C PRO A 14 11.02 2.87 -16.59
N ALA A 15 12.08 3.10 -17.36
CA ALA A 15 12.31 2.42 -18.64
C ALA A 15 12.48 0.90 -18.48
N ALA A 16 13.20 0.45 -17.45
CA ALA A 16 13.39 -0.97 -17.15
C ALA A 16 12.07 -1.61 -16.67
N ILE A 17 11.29 -0.90 -15.87
CA ILE A 17 9.95 -1.36 -15.43
C ILE A 17 9.04 -1.58 -16.65
N ALA A 18 9.01 -0.63 -17.58
CA ALA A 18 8.17 -0.74 -18.78
C ALA A 18 8.62 -1.92 -19.68
N ALA A 19 9.92 -2.09 -19.88
CA ALA A 19 10.46 -3.22 -20.62
C ALA A 19 10.13 -4.58 -19.97
N ASP A 20 10.15 -4.67 -18.64
CA ASP A 20 9.76 -5.88 -17.93
C ASP A 20 8.25 -6.19 -18.04
N VAL A 21 7.39 -5.18 -18.01
CA VAL A 21 5.93 -5.35 -18.24
C VAL A 21 5.68 -5.94 -19.63
N GLU A 22 6.34 -5.42 -20.65
CA GLU A 22 6.26 -5.92 -22.02
C GLU A 22 6.81 -7.34 -22.14
N ARG A 23 8.04 -7.57 -21.65
CA ARG A 23 8.70 -8.88 -21.69
C ARG A 23 7.93 -9.99 -21.00
N LEU A 24 7.24 -9.67 -19.92
CA LEU A 24 6.44 -10.63 -19.16
C LEU A 24 5.04 -10.86 -19.75
N GLY A 25 4.64 -10.09 -20.76
CA GLY A 25 3.34 -10.22 -21.40
C GLY A 25 2.16 -9.99 -20.45
N LEU A 26 2.33 -9.07 -19.48
CA LEU A 26 1.29 -8.78 -18.50
C LEU A 26 0.12 -8.06 -19.17
N ASP A 27 -1.12 -8.46 -18.81
CA ASP A 27 -2.33 -7.80 -19.30
C ASP A 27 -2.43 -6.38 -18.73
N PRO A 28 -2.32 -5.33 -19.57
CA PRO A 28 -2.35 -3.95 -19.11
C PRO A 28 -3.65 -3.57 -18.39
N ALA A 29 -4.78 -4.11 -18.83
CA ALA A 29 -6.10 -3.79 -18.27
C ALA A 29 -6.27 -4.30 -16.82
N ARG A 30 -5.44 -5.27 -16.43
CA ARG A 30 -5.48 -5.92 -15.12
C ARG A 30 -4.29 -5.58 -14.23
N LEU A 31 -3.34 -4.75 -14.73
CA LEU A 31 -2.11 -4.44 -14.02
C LEU A 31 -2.23 -3.14 -13.21
N TRP A 32 -1.95 -3.24 -11.92
CA TRP A 32 -1.74 -2.13 -10.99
C TRP A 32 -0.26 -2.06 -10.64
N LEU A 33 0.44 -1.06 -11.16
CA LEU A 33 1.88 -0.91 -11.03
C LEU A 33 2.21 0.11 -9.94
N GLY A 34 2.60 -0.37 -8.78
CA GLY A 34 2.98 0.45 -7.64
C GLY A 34 4.44 0.87 -7.67
N ILE A 35 4.69 2.17 -7.57
CA ILE A 35 6.03 2.75 -7.42
C ILE A 35 6.15 3.53 -6.11
N GLY A 36 7.35 3.61 -5.59
CA GLY A 36 7.66 4.37 -4.38
C GLY A 36 8.98 5.11 -4.50
N SER A 37 9.12 6.20 -3.74
CA SER A 37 10.38 6.96 -3.71
C SER A 37 11.55 6.17 -3.11
N GLY A 38 11.27 5.16 -2.32
CA GLY A 38 12.29 4.47 -1.53
C GLY A 38 12.98 5.44 -0.57
N THR A 39 14.31 5.56 -0.67
CA THR A 39 15.14 6.48 0.12
C THR A 39 15.48 7.80 -0.59
N LEU A 40 14.90 8.06 -1.77
CA LEU A 40 15.15 9.31 -2.51
C LEU A 40 14.71 10.54 -1.73
N SER A 41 15.52 11.58 -1.77
CA SER A 41 15.23 12.90 -1.18
C SER A 41 15.80 13.98 -2.09
N PRO A 42 15.00 14.95 -2.56
CA PRO A 42 13.55 15.09 -2.38
C PRO A 42 12.74 14.01 -3.13
N GLN A 43 11.50 13.72 -2.67
CA GLN A 43 10.69 12.60 -3.18
C GLN A 43 9.73 12.97 -4.32
N ILE A 44 9.23 14.20 -4.33
CA ILE A 44 8.09 14.62 -5.18
C ILE A 44 8.47 14.62 -6.67
N GLU A 45 9.50 15.34 -7.06
CA GLU A 45 9.89 15.49 -8.45
C GLU A 45 10.36 14.18 -9.12
N PRO A 46 11.14 13.30 -8.45
CA PRO A 46 11.43 11.99 -9.01
C PRO A 46 10.20 11.13 -9.27
N LEU A 47 9.22 11.13 -8.36
CA LEU A 47 7.97 10.39 -8.55
C LEU A 47 7.13 11.00 -9.68
N ARG A 48 7.01 12.33 -9.76
CA ARG A 48 6.29 13.00 -10.85
C ARG A 48 6.86 12.65 -12.21
N ARG A 49 8.19 12.72 -12.36
CA ARG A 49 8.87 12.33 -13.60
C ARG A 49 8.69 10.85 -13.94
N ALA A 50 8.81 9.98 -12.93
CA ALA A 50 8.64 8.54 -13.14
C ALA A 50 7.22 8.18 -13.60
N VAL A 51 6.19 8.80 -13.02
CA VAL A 51 4.80 8.61 -13.47
C VAL A 51 4.62 9.07 -14.91
N ALA A 52 5.14 10.25 -15.28
CA ALA A 52 5.05 10.75 -16.64
C ALA A 52 5.75 9.80 -17.63
N GLU A 53 6.99 9.40 -17.34
CA GLU A 53 7.75 8.47 -18.17
C GLU A 53 7.09 7.09 -18.31
N LEU A 54 6.52 6.56 -17.22
CA LEU A 54 5.80 5.28 -17.26
C LEU A 54 4.53 5.40 -18.11
N ARG A 55 3.79 6.51 -18.03
CA ARG A 55 2.61 6.73 -18.89
C ARG A 55 2.96 6.79 -20.37
N ASP A 56 4.12 7.38 -20.71
CA ASP A 56 4.58 7.46 -22.11
C ASP A 56 5.05 6.10 -22.66
N ARG A 57 5.56 5.23 -21.79
CA ARG A 57 6.16 3.94 -22.20
C ARG A 57 5.24 2.74 -22.07
N LEU A 58 4.34 2.75 -21.09
CA LEU A 58 3.46 1.62 -20.84
C LEU A 58 2.27 1.62 -21.80
N PRO A 59 1.78 0.43 -22.18
CA PRO A 59 0.53 0.33 -22.93
C PRO A 59 -0.64 0.92 -22.12
N GLY A 60 -1.60 1.49 -22.82
CA GLY A 60 -2.82 2.01 -22.20
C GLY A 60 -3.55 0.94 -21.40
N GLY A 61 -4.12 1.33 -20.25
CA GLY A 61 -4.82 0.43 -19.33
C GLY A 61 -4.05 0.08 -18.06
N VAL A 62 -2.71 0.20 -18.05
CA VAL A 62 -1.93 0.03 -16.82
C VAL A 62 -2.24 1.15 -15.83
N ARG A 63 -2.60 0.76 -14.61
CA ARG A 63 -2.87 1.71 -13.53
C ARG A 63 -1.62 1.95 -12.70
N ILE A 64 -1.18 3.20 -12.62
CA ILE A 64 0.01 3.59 -11.87
C ILE A 64 -0.39 3.99 -10.45
N VAL A 65 0.24 3.34 -9.46
CA VAL A 65 -0.05 3.53 -8.03
C VAL A 65 1.18 4.13 -7.34
N ILE A 66 0.98 5.16 -6.51
CA ILE A 66 2.04 5.75 -5.69
C ILE A 66 1.93 5.25 -4.25
N ALA A 67 3.05 4.74 -3.72
CA ALA A 67 3.16 4.44 -2.29
C ALA A 67 3.26 5.72 -1.48
N ALA A 68 2.37 5.89 -0.49
CA ALA A 68 2.33 7.06 0.36
C ALA A 68 1.97 6.70 1.81
N MET A 69 2.51 7.45 2.76
CA MET A 69 2.15 7.36 4.18
C MET A 69 1.89 8.74 4.81
N ARG A 70 2.21 9.81 4.10
CA ARG A 70 2.18 11.18 4.64
C ARG A 70 1.51 12.16 3.66
N PRO A 71 0.99 13.30 4.13
CA PRO A 71 0.13 14.21 3.35
C PRO A 71 0.69 14.60 1.98
N ARG A 72 1.99 14.91 1.91
CA ARG A 72 2.62 15.36 0.65
C ARG A 72 2.56 14.32 -0.46
N LEU A 73 2.86 13.05 -0.13
CA LEU A 73 2.82 11.95 -1.10
C LEU A 73 1.38 11.52 -1.41
N CYS A 74 0.48 11.58 -0.42
CA CYS A 74 -0.94 11.33 -0.66
C CYS A 74 -1.52 12.35 -1.64
N ARG A 75 -1.24 13.65 -1.46
CA ARG A 75 -1.66 14.69 -2.39
C ARG A 75 -1.05 14.50 -3.77
N LEU A 76 0.26 14.21 -3.86
CA LEU A 76 0.88 13.89 -5.15
C LEU A 76 0.15 12.74 -5.85
N GLY A 77 -0.18 11.66 -5.12
CA GLY A 77 -0.95 10.55 -5.67
C GLY A 77 -2.30 11.01 -6.23
N GLY A 78 -3.02 11.87 -5.52
CA GLY A 78 -4.26 12.50 -6.00
C GLY A 78 -4.08 13.29 -7.29
N GLU A 79 -2.99 14.05 -7.39
CA GLU A 79 -2.70 14.88 -8.56
C GLU A 79 -2.37 14.09 -9.83
N ILE A 80 -1.68 12.95 -9.73
CA ILE A 80 -1.05 12.34 -10.91
C ILE A 80 -1.22 10.82 -11.06
N ALA A 81 -1.64 10.08 -10.03
CA ALA A 81 -1.72 8.61 -10.05
C ALA A 81 -3.15 8.09 -10.28
N ASP A 82 -3.27 6.79 -10.54
CA ASP A 82 -4.55 6.08 -10.65
C ASP A 82 -4.91 5.39 -9.34
N GLY A 83 -3.93 5.25 -8.43
CA GLY A 83 -4.12 4.76 -7.08
C GLY A 83 -3.07 5.27 -6.10
N VAL A 84 -3.39 5.19 -4.83
CA VAL A 84 -2.49 5.44 -3.71
C VAL A 84 -2.46 4.20 -2.82
N LEU A 85 -1.27 3.66 -2.59
CA LEU A 85 -1.06 2.53 -1.70
C LEU A 85 -0.50 3.01 -0.37
N LEU A 86 -1.33 2.91 0.65
CA LEU A 86 -0.96 3.19 2.03
C LEU A 86 -0.31 1.97 2.68
N ASN A 87 0.42 2.21 3.76
CA ASN A 87 1.12 1.17 4.48
C ASN A 87 1.25 1.55 5.95
N TRP A 88 1.01 0.62 6.87
CA TRP A 88 1.12 0.86 8.30
C TRP A 88 0.24 2.03 8.79
N MET A 89 -1.03 2.04 8.40
CA MET A 89 -2.01 3.04 8.81
C MET A 89 -3.01 2.44 9.78
N LEU A 90 -3.42 3.24 10.76
CA LEU A 90 -4.65 3.00 11.53
C LEU A 90 -5.88 3.44 10.69
N PRO A 91 -7.09 2.95 10.98
CA PRO A 91 -8.29 3.32 10.22
C PRO A 91 -8.50 4.83 10.08
N ASP A 92 -8.39 5.60 11.17
CA ASP A 92 -8.52 7.06 11.13
C ASP A 92 -7.45 7.74 10.29
N GLY A 93 -6.22 7.22 10.35
CA GLY A 93 -5.11 7.70 9.51
C GLY A 93 -5.35 7.40 8.03
N ALA A 94 -5.92 6.25 7.71
CA ALA A 94 -6.30 5.86 6.36
C ALA A 94 -7.44 6.74 5.81
N ALA A 95 -8.46 7.00 6.61
CA ALA A 95 -9.57 7.90 6.26
C ALA A 95 -9.04 9.31 5.95
N ARG A 96 -8.18 9.86 6.80
CA ARG A 96 -7.55 11.17 6.57
C ARG A 96 -6.65 11.19 5.32
N ALA A 97 -5.91 10.12 5.06
CA ALA A 97 -5.10 10.01 3.85
C ALA A 97 -5.98 10.01 2.59
N ARG A 98 -7.12 9.33 2.62
CA ARG A 98 -8.12 9.32 1.55
C ARG A 98 -8.68 10.72 1.28
N GLU A 99 -8.93 11.52 2.32
CA GLU A 99 -9.34 12.92 2.17
C GLU A 99 -8.28 13.74 1.41
N TRP A 100 -7.00 13.67 1.81
CA TRP A 100 -5.91 14.37 1.12
C TRP A 100 -5.79 13.98 -0.34
N VAL A 101 -5.98 12.70 -0.67
CA VAL A 101 -5.96 12.20 -2.05
C VAL A 101 -7.12 12.79 -2.85
N ARG A 102 -8.34 12.77 -2.30
CA ARG A 102 -9.55 13.26 -2.97
C ARG A 102 -9.53 14.77 -3.17
N GLU A 103 -9.12 15.53 -2.17
CA GLU A 103 -8.94 16.98 -2.26
C GLU A 103 -7.96 17.36 -3.37
N ALA A 104 -6.81 16.67 -3.44
CA ALA A 104 -5.80 16.94 -4.45
C ALA A 104 -6.25 16.53 -5.87
N ALA A 105 -6.97 15.43 -6.01
CA ALA A 105 -7.55 15.01 -7.28
C ALA A 105 -8.58 16.03 -7.77
N ALA A 106 -9.49 16.48 -6.90
CA ALA A 106 -10.48 17.49 -7.22
C ALA A 106 -9.83 18.81 -7.63
N ALA A 107 -8.80 19.26 -6.91
CA ALA A 107 -8.03 20.47 -7.26
C ALA A 107 -7.31 20.35 -8.62
N ALA A 108 -6.93 19.14 -9.02
CA ALA A 108 -6.33 18.83 -10.31
C ALA A 108 -7.35 18.57 -11.44
N GLY A 109 -8.66 18.66 -11.15
CA GLY A 109 -9.73 18.38 -12.12
C GLY A 109 -9.81 16.90 -12.54
N ARG A 110 -9.43 15.98 -11.67
CA ARG A 110 -9.38 14.54 -11.93
C ARG A 110 -10.38 13.76 -11.10
N GLU A 111 -10.77 12.60 -11.60
CA GLU A 111 -11.43 11.60 -10.77
C GLU A 111 -10.52 11.16 -9.62
N ALA A 112 -11.12 10.85 -8.48
CA ALA A 112 -10.37 10.42 -7.31
C ALA A 112 -9.72 9.04 -7.57
N PRO A 113 -8.40 8.92 -7.34
CA PRO A 113 -7.72 7.63 -7.42
C PRO A 113 -8.23 6.65 -6.37
N VAL A 114 -8.05 5.35 -6.63
CA VAL A 114 -8.30 4.30 -5.64
C VAL A 114 -7.31 4.42 -4.49
N VAL A 115 -7.81 4.47 -3.25
CA VAL A 115 -6.98 4.46 -2.05
C VAL A 115 -7.01 3.08 -1.42
N ALA A 116 -5.89 2.38 -1.53
CA ALA A 116 -5.69 1.06 -0.94
C ALA A 116 -4.72 1.10 0.24
N SER A 117 -4.81 0.14 1.14
CA SER A 117 -3.80 -0.04 2.19
C SER A 117 -3.45 -1.51 2.39
N TYR A 118 -2.17 -1.78 2.61
CA TYR A 118 -1.75 -3.02 3.24
C TYR A 118 -2.11 -2.99 4.72
N VAL A 119 -2.97 -3.91 5.15
CA VAL A 119 -3.22 -4.20 6.55
C VAL A 119 -2.55 -5.55 6.89
N ARG A 120 -1.65 -5.55 7.86
CA ARG A 120 -1.02 -6.80 8.31
C ARG A 120 -2.03 -7.63 9.06
N VAL A 121 -2.06 -8.92 8.72
CA VAL A 121 -2.96 -9.89 9.34
C VAL A 121 -2.14 -11.07 9.81
N ALA A 122 -2.19 -11.37 11.08
CA ALA A 122 -1.60 -12.56 11.69
C ALA A 122 -2.70 -13.39 12.36
N VAL A 123 -2.65 -14.72 12.22
CA VAL A 123 -3.69 -15.61 12.78
C VAL A 123 -3.06 -16.80 13.45
N GLY A 124 -3.71 -17.29 14.51
CA GLY A 124 -3.33 -18.48 15.24
C GLY A 124 -2.28 -18.24 16.32
N PRO A 125 -1.71 -19.30 16.91
CA PRO A 125 -0.73 -19.20 17.97
C PRO A 125 0.43 -18.28 17.60
N GLY A 126 0.81 -17.36 18.48
CA GLY A 126 1.87 -16.37 18.24
C GLY A 126 1.51 -15.28 17.21
N ALA A 127 0.23 -15.03 16.93
CA ALA A 127 -0.20 -13.99 15.99
C ALA A 127 0.31 -12.60 16.40
N GLN A 128 0.15 -12.25 17.67
CA GLN A 128 0.60 -10.96 18.20
C GLN A 128 2.12 -10.81 18.10
N GLU A 129 2.88 -11.84 18.47
CA GLU A 129 4.34 -11.81 18.39
C GLU A 129 4.85 -11.64 16.96
N ARG A 130 4.14 -12.22 15.96
CA ARG A 130 4.47 -12.02 14.54
C ARG A 130 4.19 -10.60 14.09
N LEU A 131 3.08 -10.02 14.53
CA LEU A 131 2.76 -8.62 14.23
C LEU A 131 3.77 -7.68 14.89
N ASP A 132 4.09 -7.87 16.16
CA ASP A 132 5.08 -7.12 16.92
C ASP A 132 6.46 -7.15 16.25
N ALA A 133 6.92 -8.33 15.87
CA ALA A 133 8.21 -8.51 15.20
C ALA A 133 8.27 -7.80 13.86
N MET A 134 7.20 -7.91 13.06
CA MET A 134 7.13 -7.26 11.75
C MET A 134 7.06 -5.74 11.90
N GLU A 135 6.20 -5.23 12.75
CA GLU A 135 6.08 -3.79 13.01
C GLU A 135 7.37 -3.22 13.60
N GLY A 136 7.97 -3.89 14.59
CA GLY A 136 9.23 -3.48 15.19
C GLY A 136 10.36 -3.34 14.18
N ARG A 137 10.46 -4.27 13.22
CA ARG A 137 11.40 -4.17 12.11
C ARG A 137 11.14 -2.94 11.25
N TYR A 138 9.87 -2.64 10.94
CA TYR A 138 9.53 -1.48 10.11
C TYR A 138 9.72 -0.16 10.83
N ARG A 139 9.53 -0.10 12.15
CA ARG A 139 9.78 1.12 12.95
C ARG A 139 11.22 1.63 12.86
N THR A 140 12.17 0.76 12.47
CA THR A 140 13.60 1.12 12.37
C THR A 140 14.18 0.99 10.96
N LEU A 141 13.39 0.56 9.97
CA LEU A 141 13.90 0.20 8.65
C LEU A 141 14.42 1.41 7.85
N THR A 142 13.73 2.55 7.93
CA THR A 142 14.15 3.82 7.30
C THR A 142 13.78 5.00 8.18
N PRO A 143 14.49 6.15 8.07
CA PRO A 143 14.12 7.37 8.81
C PRO A 143 12.68 7.82 8.58
N GLY A 144 12.16 7.65 7.35
CA GLY A 144 10.78 7.99 7.00
C GLY A 144 9.75 7.12 7.72
N GLN A 145 10.02 5.82 7.83
CA GLN A 145 9.18 4.89 8.58
C GLN A 145 9.27 5.11 10.09
N ALA A 146 10.47 5.32 10.61
CA ALA A 146 10.65 5.67 12.02
C ALA A 146 9.84 6.93 12.40
N ALA A 147 9.92 7.98 11.58
CA ALA A 147 9.16 9.20 11.78
C ALA A 147 7.63 9.00 11.62
N HIS A 148 7.20 8.07 10.76
CA HIS A 148 5.79 7.71 10.62
C HIS A 148 5.27 7.06 11.91
N PHE A 149 5.93 6.01 12.39
CA PHE A 149 5.51 5.31 13.61
C PHE A 149 5.62 6.21 14.87
N ALA A 150 6.62 7.07 14.96
CA ALA A 150 6.70 8.05 16.03
C ALA A 150 5.50 9.02 16.02
N ALA A 151 4.99 9.38 14.85
CA ALA A 151 3.82 10.25 14.73
C ALA A 151 2.49 9.52 14.99
N LEU A 152 2.43 8.19 14.89
CA LEU A 152 1.26 7.42 15.28
C LEU A 152 1.08 7.38 16.81
N ASP A 153 2.18 7.42 17.55
CA ASP A 153 2.24 7.41 19.02
C ASP A 153 1.39 6.26 19.64
N VAL A 154 1.55 5.06 19.11
CA VAL A 154 0.83 3.86 19.56
C VAL A 154 1.79 2.76 19.99
N PRO A 155 1.37 1.87 20.90
CA PRO A 155 2.16 0.70 21.29
C PRO A 155 2.58 -0.15 20.09
N LEU A 156 3.66 -0.91 20.27
CA LEU A 156 4.08 -1.92 19.30
C LEU A 156 2.97 -2.97 19.11
N GLY A 157 2.79 -3.44 17.88
CA GLY A 157 1.79 -4.44 17.54
C GLY A 157 0.35 -3.93 17.42
N THR A 158 0.17 -2.60 17.37
CA THR A 158 -1.17 -2.00 17.24
C THR A 158 -1.59 -1.83 15.77
N VAL A 159 -0.64 -1.69 14.84
CA VAL A 159 -0.95 -1.37 13.45
C VAL A 159 -1.10 -2.65 12.62
N GLY A 160 -2.28 -3.23 12.69
CA GLY A 160 -2.62 -4.48 12.00
C GLY A 160 -3.71 -5.24 12.74
N VAL A 161 -3.91 -6.49 12.34
CA VAL A 161 -4.89 -7.42 12.92
C VAL A 161 -4.15 -8.67 13.36
N ALA A 162 -4.26 -9.02 14.64
CA ALA A 162 -3.69 -10.23 15.20
C ALA A 162 -4.79 -10.99 15.96
N GLU A 163 -5.18 -12.15 15.43
CA GLU A 163 -6.33 -12.93 15.93
C GLU A 163 -5.95 -14.37 16.23
N ALA A 164 -6.57 -14.92 17.25
CA ALA A 164 -6.37 -16.34 17.58
C ALA A 164 -6.99 -17.25 16.52
N GLU A 165 -8.08 -16.83 15.90
CA GLU A 165 -8.84 -17.60 14.93
C GLU A 165 -9.08 -16.80 13.64
N ALA A 166 -9.06 -17.48 12.49
CA ALA A 166 -9.26 -16.83 11.19
C ALA A 166 -10.62 -16.15 11.07
N GLY A 167 -11.67 -16.68 11.67
CA GLY A 167 -13.01 -16.11 11.63
C GLY A 167 -13.14 -14.69 12.23
N ALA A 168 -12.24 -14.30 13.14
CA ALA A 168 -12.19 -12.98 13.74
C ALA A 168 -11.54 -11.90 12.85
N VAL A 169 -10.82 -12.30 11.79
CA VAL A 169 -10.09 -11.38 10.91
C VAL A 169 -11.02 -10.35 10.26
N ARG A 170 -12.22 -10.76 9.84
CA ARG A 170 -13.20 -9.84 9.23
C ARG A 170 -13.55 -8.71 10.19
N GLU A 171 -13.81 -9.02 11.47
CA GLU A 171 -14.11 -8.03 12.50
C GLU A 171 -12.94 -7.06 12.71
N GLY A 172 -11.71 -7.60 12.74
CA GLY A 172 -10.49 -6.79 12.84
C GLY A 172 -10.24 -5.89 11.61
N LEU A 173 -10.69 -6.29 10.41
CA LEU A 173 -10.59 -5.50 9.18
C LEU A 173 -11.75 -4.50 8.99
N ALA A 174 -12.91 -4.74 9.60
CA ALA A 174 -14.10 -3.90 9.43
C ALA A 174 -13.87 -2.40 9.66
N PRO A 175 -13.04 -1.93 10.61
CA PRO A 175 -12.78 -0.50 10.78
C PRO A 175 -12.09 0.17 9.56
N TYR A 176 -11.46 -0.60 8.69
CA TYR A 176 -10.81 -0.09 7.47
C TYR A 176 -11.78 0.08 6.29
N GLU A 177 -12.91 -0.62 6.27
CA GLU A 177 -13.88 -0.58 5.16
C GLU A 177 -14.38 0.85 4.84
N PRO A 178 -14.80 1.67 5.81
CA PRO A 178 -15.23 3.03 5.52
C PRO A 178 -14.07 3.97 5.19
N ALA A 179 -12.82 3.59 5.52
CA ALA A 179 -11.64 4.43 5.37
C ALA A 179 -10.93 4.26 4.02
N LEU A 180 -11.13 3.14 3.33
CA LEU A 180 -10.40 2.74 2.13
C LEU A 180 -11.37 2.37 1.00
N ASP A 181 -10.87 2.44 -0.24
CA ASP A 181 -11.56 1.88 -1.40
C ASP A 181 -11.19 0.40 -1.59
N LEU A 182 -10.01 0.00 -1.08
CA LEU A 182 -9.53 -1.40 -1.11
C LEU A 182 -8.64 -1.69 0.11
N THR A 183 -9.04 -2.65 0.92
CA THR A 183 -8.21 -3.22 1.98
C THR A 183 -7.47 -4.45 1.46
N ILE A 184 -6.14 -4.43 1.54
CA ILE A 184 -5.29 -5.54 1.11
C ILE A 184 -4.74 -6.25 2.35
N ALA A 185 -5.31 -7.40 2.69
CA ALA A 185 -4.81 -8.24 3.78
C ALA A 185 -3.42 -8.78 3.43
N ARG A 186 -2.41 -8.33 4.15
CA ARG A 186 -1.06 -8.86 4.03
C ARG A 186 -0.78 -9.84 5.14
N VAL A 187 -0.95 -11.10 4.84
CA VAL A 187 -0.81 -12.18 5.81
C VAL A 187 0.64 -12.30 6.27
N LEU A 188 0.83 -12.28 7.58
CA LEU A 188 2.10 -12.60 8.23
C LEU A 188 2.11 -14.10 8.48
N ALA A 189 2.70 -14.83 7.54
CA ALA A 189 2.63 -16.26 7.46
C ALA A 189 3.12 -16.96 8.74
N ALA A 190 2.28 -17.85 9.28
CA ALA A 190 2.76 -19.13 9.75
C ALA A 190 3.10 -19.98 8.51
N PRO A 191 4.06 -20.92 8.58
CA PRO A 191 4.56 -21.64 7.42
C PRO A 191 3.55 -22.60 6.75
N GLU A 192 2.28 -22.57 7.12
CA GLU A 192 1.26 -23.53 6.71
C GLU A 192 0.33 -22.90 5.66
N ALA A 193 0.27 -23.53 4.48
CA ALA A 193 -0.59 -23.08 3.36
C ALA A 193 -2.07 -22.93 3.76
N ASP A 194 -2.53 -23.74 4.71
CA ASP A 194 -3.90 -23.73 5.21
C ASP A 194 -4.27 -22.42 5.93
N ALA A 195 -3.29 -21.74 6.56
CA ALA A 195 -3.51 -20.47 7.22
C ALA A 195 -3.80 -19.32 6.21
N LEU A 196 -3.19 -19.38 5.02
CA LEU A 196 -3.45 -18.42 3.94
C LEU A 196 -4.86 -18.57 3.38
N ALA A 197 -5.28 -19.82 3.14
CA ALA A 197 -6.63 -20.13 2.66
C ALA A 197 -7.68 -19.67 3.69
N ALA A 198 -7.50 -20.01 4.96
CA ALA A 198 -8.42 -19.61 6.02
C ALA A 198 -8.54 -18.08 6.19
N VAL A 199 -7.44 -17.33 6.04
CA VAL A 199 -7.48 -15.86 6.07
C VAL A 199 -8.16 -15.31 4.82
N ALA A 200 -7.92 -15.90 3.64
CA ALA A 200 -8.56 -15.48 2.40
C ALA A 200 -10.08 -15.68 2.48
N ASP A 201 -10.55 -16.82 2.96
CA ASP A 201 -11.96 -17.12 3.14
C ASP A 201 -12.62 -16.20 4.19
N ALA A 202 -11.95 -15.95 5.32
CA ALA A 202 -12.45 -15.07 6.37
C ALA A 202 -12.47 -13.59 5.96
N ALA A 203 -11.58 -13.15 5.07
CA ALA A 203 -11.49 -11.77 4.58
C ALA A 203 -12.34 -11.53 3.32
N ALA A 204 -12.89 -12.57 2.71
CA ALA A 204 -13.75 -12.44 1.53
C ALA A 204 -15.05 -11.68 1.86
N PRO A 205 -15.55 -10.80 0.97
CA PRO A 205 -16.75 -10.00 1.17
C PRO A 205 -18.03 -10.82 1.31
#